data_4368aeb232c97765ab68498793073560
#
_entry.id   4368aeb232c97765ab68498793073560
#
_cell.length_a   1.000
_cell.length_b   1.000
_cell.length_c   1.000
_cell.angle_alpha   90.00
_cell.angle_beta   90.00
_cell.angle_gamma   90.00
#
_symmetry.space_group_name_H-M   'P 1'
#
loop_
_entity.id
_entity.type
_entity.pdbx_description
1 polymer ?
#
loop_
_entity_poly.entity_id
_entity_poly.type
_entity_poly.pdbx_seq_one_letter_code
_entity_poly.pdbx_strand_id
1 'polypeptide(L)'
;VNGRVYLNNQPYIQKLVLDQGYWKESLITAPDEEAYKNDIIKCKEMGFNGCRKHEKVEDPVYLYWADKLGFLVWGSMASFWSYTPQAAETFTKEWMDIIERDYNHPCIVVWDMLNESWGVTQIYENKQQQAFASSLYYMAKAYDQTRLVISNDGWEMCQTDICAVHSYMHGEKGDTAQHLRFE
;
A
#
# COMPACT_ATOMS: atom_id res chain seq x y z
N VAL A 1 14.32 11.58 -1.05
CA VAL A 1 15.28 12.68 -0.77
C VAL A 1 14.66 13.98 -1.28
N ASN A 2 14.64 15.02 -0.47
CA ASN A 2 14.09 16.34 -0.83
C ASN A 2 12.62 16.28 -1.35
N GLY A 3 11.76 15.47 -0.73
CA GLY A 3 10.36 15.33 -1.10
C GLY A 3 10.11 14.58 -2.43
N ARG A 4 11.12 13.91 -2.97
CA ARG A 4 11.00 13.15 -4.23
C ARG A 4 11.29 11.67 -4.01
N VAL A 5 10.57 10.83 -4.74
CA VAL A 5 10.83 9.39 -4.81
C VAL A 5 11.98 9.13 -5.80
N TYR A 6 12.85 8.21 -5.44
CA TYR A 6 13.94 7.73 -6.29
C TYR A 6 13.83 6.21 -6.42
N LEU A 7 14.02 5.70 -7.61
CA LEU A 7 14.17 4.28 -7.90
C LEU A 7 15.55 4.07 -8.53
N ASN A 8 16.36 3.19 -7.95
CA ASN A 8 17.73 2.94 -8.40
C ASN A 8 18.56 4.24 -8.59
N ASN A 9 18.46 5.15 -7.61
CA ASN A 9 19.15 6.46 -7.59
C ASN A 9 18.71 7.44 -8.70
N GLN A 10 17.62 7.17 -9.41
CA GLN A 10 17.03 8.09 -10.39
C GLN A 10 15.71 8.63 -9.88
N PRO A 11 15.42 9.94 -10.05
CA PRO A 11 14.10 10.48 -9.75
C PRO A 11 13.01 9.70 -10.50
N TYR A 12 11.99 9.26 -9.82
CA TYR A 12 10.96 8.41 -10.40
C TYR A 12 9.55 8.87 -10.01
N ILE A 13 8.68 9.05 -10.99
CA ILE A 13 7.28 9.37 -10.77
C ILE A 13 6.50 8.06 -10.80
N GLN A 14 5.89 7.73 -9.67
CA GLN A 14 5.01 6.58 -9.56
C GLN A 14 3.61 6.98 -10.05
N LYS A 15 3.13 6.30 -11.09
CA LYS A 15 1.78 6.41 -11.65
C LYS A 15 1.09 5.09 -11.39
N LEU A 16 0.46 4.99 -10.23
CA LEU A 16 -0.12 3.74 -9.74
C LEU A 16 -1.62 3.71 -9.97
N VAL A 17 -2.13 2.54 -10.31
CA VAL A 17 -3.56 2.25 -10.24
C VAL A 17 -3.89 1.70 -8.86
N LEU A 18 -5.04 2.08 -8.27
CA LEU A 18 -5.58 1.40 -7.11
C LEU A 18 -6.18 0.08 -7.57
N ASP A 19 -5.75 -1.01 -6.96
CA ASP A 19 -6.10 -2.37 -7.38
C ASP A 19 -6.57 -3.21 -6.19
N GLN A 20 -7.85 -3.54 -6.17
CA GLN A 20 -8.45 -4.40 -5.16
C GLN A 20 -8.35 -5.89 -5.53
N GLY A 21 -7.97 -6.23 -6.75
CA GLY A 21 -7.76 -7.60 -7.21
C GLY A 21 -9.03 -8.44 -7.24
N TYR A 22 -10.16 -7.88 -7.70
CA TYR A 22 -11.41 -8.61 -7.88
C TYR A 22 -11.55 -9.15 -9.29
N TRP A 23 -12.08 -10.37 -9.38
CA TRP A 23 -12.30 -11.10 -10.61
C TRP A 23 -13.76 -11.53 -10.72
N LYS A 24 -14.33 -11.42 -11.90
CA LYS A 24 -15.75 -11.68 -12.12
C LYS A 24 -16.16 -13.12 -11.78
N GLU A 25 -15.34 -14.07 -12.17
CA GLU A 25 -15.64 -15.51 -12.07
C GLU A 25 -15.17 -16.11 -10.72
N SER A 26 -14.10 -15.59 -10.16
CA SER A 26 -13.35 -16.22 -9.04
C SER A 26 -13.17 -15.31 -7.82
N LEU A 27 -13.81 -14.15 -7.80
CA LEU A 27 -13.82 -13.18 -6.71
C LEU A 27 -12.43 -12.57 -6.46
N ILE A 28 -11.74 -12.96 -5.39
CA ILE A 28 -10.49 -12.33 -4.95
C ILE A 28 -9.23 -13.03 -5.47
N THR A 29 -9.37 -14.12 -6.21
CA THR A 29 -8.24 -14.86 -6.80
C THR A 29 -8.40 -14.88 -8.32
N ALA A 30 -7.34 -14.65 -9.07
CA ALA A 30 -7.40 -14.74 -10.52
C ALA A 30 -7.83 -16.16 -10.96
N PRO A 31 -8.56 -16.28 -12.07
CA PRO A 31 -8.97 -17.60 -12.57
C PRO A 31 -7.78 -18.47 -12.98
N ASP A 32 -6.70 -17.87 -13.43
CA ASP A 32 -5.46 -18.52 -13.81
C ASP A 32 -4.27 -17.56 -13.75
N GLU A 33 -3.06 -18.08 -13.98
CA GLU A 33 -1.82 -17.30 -13.98
C GLU A 33 -1.79 -16.24 -15.10
N GLU A 34 -2.28 -16.56 -16.28
CA GLU A 34 -2.27 -15.66 -17.43
C GLU A 34 -3.17 -14.43 -17.19
N ALA A 35 -4.22 -14.58 -16.37
CA ALA A 35 -5.06 -13.46 -15.97
C ALA A 35 -4.29 -12.41 -15.17
N TYR A 36 -3.46 -12.81 -14.20
CA TYR A 36 -2.58 -11.90 -13.46
C TYR A 36 -1.62 -11.16 -14.39
N LYS A 37 -0.97 -11.88 -15.28
CA LYS A 37 -0.03 -11.31 -16.25
C LYS A 37 -0.70 -10.30 -17.18
N ASN A 38 -1.86 -10.66 -17.73
CA ASN A 38 -2.61 -9.81 -18.64
C ASN A 38 -3.14 -8.54 -17.97
N ASP A 39 -3.51 -8.62 -16.69
CA ASP A 39 -3.95 -7.46 -15.92
C ASP A 39 -2.81 -6.43 -15.80
N ILE A 40 -1.61 -6.88 -15.44
CA ILE A 40 -0.42 -6.04 -15.40
C ILE A 40 -0.11 -5.43 -16.78
N ILE A 41 -0.18 -6.23 -17.85
CA ILE A 41 0.07 -5.72 -19.20
C ILE A 41 -0.91 -4.62 -19.56
N LYS A 42 -2.20 -4.80 -19.31
CA LYS A 42 -3.24 -3.80 -19.56
C LYS A 42 -3.02 -2.52 -18.75
N CYS A 43 -2.65 -2.63 -17.48
CA CYS A 43 -2.31 -1.47 -16.65
C CYS A 43 -1.14 -0.68 -17.27
N LYS A 44 -0.09 -1.36 -17.75
CA LYS A 44 1.05 -0.73 -18.42
C LYS A 44 0.65 -0.08 -19.75
N GLU A 45 -0.21 -0.70 -20.54
CA GLU A 45 -0.76 -0.12 -21.78
C GLU A 45 -1.55 1.17 -21.54
N MET A 46 -2.23 1.28 -20.37
CA MET A 46 -2.91 2.50 -19.94
C MET A 46 -1.95 3.58 -19.40
N GLY A 47 -0.65 3.29 -19.31
CA GLY A 47 0.38 4.23 -18.87
C GLY A 47 0.70 4.21 -17.36
N PHE A 48 0.18 3.24 -16.62
CA PHE A 48 0.58 3.00 -15.23
C PHE A 48 1.93 2.27 -15.18
N ASN A 49 2.73 2.57 -14.17
CA ASN A 49 3.99 1.89 -13.92
C ASN A 49 3.99 1.04 -12.65
N GLY A 50 2.82 0.89 -12.03
CA GLY A 50 2.61 0.08 -10.84
C GLY A 50 1.17 0.14 -10.33
N CYS A 51 0.94 -0.52 -9.22
CA CYS A 51 -0.33 -0.48 -8.49
C CYS A 51 -0.09 -0.28 -6.99
N ARG A 52 -1.11 0.27 -6.33
CA ARG A 52 -1.30 0.14 -4.90
C ARG A 52 -2.32 -0.96 -4.69
N LYS A 53 -1.92 -2.07 -4.10
CA LYS A 53 -2.88 -3.07 -3.66
C LYS A 53 -3.70 -2.48 -2.53
N HIS A 54 -5.02 -2.61 -2.63
CA HIS A 54 -5.92 -2.02 -1.65
C HIS A 54 -6.53 -3.12 -0.79
N GLU A 55 -6.10 -3.13 0.48
CA GLU A 55 -6.61 -4.04 1.51
C GLU A 55 -6.55 -5.52 1.09
N LYS A 56 -5.49 -5.89 0.40
CA LYS A 56 -5.31 -7.26 -0.10
C LYS A 56 -3.84 -7.65 -0.09
N VAL A 57 -3.56 -8.80 0.52
CA VAL A 57 -2.30 -9.51 0.31
C VAL A 57 -2.40 -10.26 -1.01
N GLU A 58 -1.55 -9.91 -1.96
CA GLU A 58 -1.68 -10.48 -3.30
C GLU A 58 -1.03 -11.86 -3.40
N ASP A 59 -1.45 -12.62 -4.41
CA ASP A 59 -0.91 -13.92 -4.75
C ASP A 59 0.57 -13.79 -5.18
N PRO A 60 1.47 -14.69 -4.74
CA PRO A 60 2.86 -14.69 -5.18
C PRO A 60 3.04 -14.80 -6.70
N VAL A 61 2.11 -15.41 -7.41
CA VAL A 61 2.13 -15.47 -8.89
C VAL A 61 1.95 -14.09 -9.51
N TYR A 62 1.09 -13.24 -8.94
CA TYR A 62 0.99 -11.83 -9.36
C TYR A 62 2.33 -11.11 -9.15
N LEU A 63 2.93 -11.27 -7.98
CA LEU A 63 4.21 -10.62 -7.64
C LEU A 63 5.32 -11.10 -8.58
N TYR A 64 5.35 -12.39 -8.92
CA TYR A 64 6.28 -12.92 -9.92
C TYR A 64 6.13 -12.20 -11.28
N TRP A 65 4.91 -12.01 -11.78
CA TRP A 65 4.69 -11.31 -13.04
C TRP A 65 4.98 -9.81 -12.93
N ALA A 66 4.70 -9.20 -11.78
CA ALA A 66 5.09 -7.81 -11.51
C ALA A 66 6.61 -7.63 -11.55
N ASP A 67 7.37 -8.56 -10.96
CA ASP A 67 8.84 -8.59 -11.06
C ASP A 67 9.31 -8.73 -12.51
N LYS A 68 8.76 -9.67 -13.24
CA LYS A 68 9.14 -9.97 -14.64
C LYS A 68 8.84 -8.82 -15.59
N LEU A 69 7.72 -8.15 -15.39
CA LEU A 69 7.25 -7.09 -16.28
C LEU A 69 7.68 -5.69 -15.82
N GLY A 70 8.39 -5.57 -14.69
CA GLY A 70 8.82 -4.29 -14.13
C GLY A 70 7.62 -3.41 -13.78
N PHE A 71 6.69 -3.92 -12.97
CA PHE A 71 5.50 -3.23 -12.50
C PHE A 71 5.58 -3.06 -10.99
N LEU A 72 5.60 -1.82 -10.50
CA LEU A 72 5.79 -1.53 -9.09
C LEU A 72 4.55 -1.89 -8.27
N VAL A 73 4.76 -2.35 -7.05
CA VAL A 73 3.69 -2.73 -6.13
C VAL A 73 3.86 -2.03 -4.78
N TRP A 74 2.82 -1.37 -4.31
CA TRP A 74 2.65 -1.07 -2.90
C TRP A 74 1.89 -2.24 -2.29
N GLY A 75 2.56 -2.98 -1.42
CA GLY A 75 1.99 -4.15 -0.74
C GLY A 75 1.15 -3.70 0.45
N SER A 76 -0.07 -4.21 0.51
CA SER A 76 -1.04 -3.89 1.56
C SER A 76 -1.69 -5.16 2.10
N MET A 77 -2.45 -5.02 3.17
CA MET A 77 -3.23 -6.08 3.80
C MET A 77 -4.59 -5.52 4.23
N ALA A 78 -5.61 -6.36 4.31
CA ALA A 78 -6.92 -5.94 4.81
C ALA A 78 -6.84 -5.46 6.26
N SER A 79 -7.36 -4.27 6.52
CA SER A 79 -7.44 -3.70 7.86
C SER A 79 -8.45 -4.46 8.72
N PHE A 80 -8.26 -4.45 10.03
CA PHE A 80 -9.26 -4.96 10.96
C PHE A 80 -10.29 -3.88 11.30
N TRP A 81 -11.48 -4.29 11.74
CA TRP A 81 -12.62 -3.37 11.93
C TRP A 81 -12.50 -2.49 13.18
N SER A 82 -12.12 -3.09 14.31
CA SER A 82 -12.09 -2.42 15.60
C SER A 82 -10.84 -2.73 16.39
N TYR A 83 -10.26 -1.72 17.02
CA TYR A 83 -9.07 -1.87 17.85
C TYR A 83 -9.35 -2.71 19.09
N THR A 84 -8.71 -3.84 19.18
CA THR A 84 -8.60 -4.67 20.38
C THR A 84 -7.17 -5.20 20.50
N PRO A 85 -6.70 -5.56 21.71
CA PRO A 85 -5.38 -6.17 21.86
C PRO A 85 -5.18 -7.42 20.98
N GLN A 86 -6.20 -8.26 20.86
CA GLN A 86 -6.17 -9.47 20.02
C GLN A 86 -6.07 -9.14 18.53
N ALA A 87 -6.86 -8.14 18.06
CA ALA A 87 -6.80 -7.71 16.67
C ALA A 87 -5.43 -7.12 16.34
N ALA A 88 -4.88 -6.29 17.23
CA ALA A 88 -3.54 -5.71 17.06
C ALA A 88 -2.44 -6.78 17.02
N GLU A 89 -2.51 -7.79 17.89
CA GLU A 89 -1.57 -8.93 17.91
C GLU A 89 -1.64 -9.72 16.61
N THR A 90 -2.85 -10.14 16.20
CA THR A 90 -3.06 -10.91 14.97
C THR A 90 -2.58 -10.14 13.75
N PHE A 91 -2.97 -8.88 13.62
CA PHE A 91 -2.60 -8.01 12.51
C PHE A 91 -1.07 -7.82 12.41
N THR A 92 -0.41 -7.61 13.56
CA THR A 92 1.05 -7.49 13.59
C THR A 92 1.73 -8.76 13.13
N LYS A 93 1.26 -9.92 13.61
CA LYS A 93 1.80 -11.22 13.22
C LYS A 93 1.62 -11.49 11.72
N GLU A 94 0.43 -11.24 11.19
CA GLU A 94 0.16 -11.40 9.75
C GLU A 94 1.06 -10.50 8.90
N TRP A 95 1.31 -9.26 9.31
CA TRP A 95 2.26 -8.39 8.62
C TRP A 95 3.69 -8.94 8.65
N MET A 96 4.13 -9.51 9.74
CA MET A 96 5.45 -10.15 9.81
C MET A 96 5.54 -11.31 8.81
N ASP A 97 4.53 -12.18 8.78
CA ASP A 97 4.45 -13.32 7.86
C ASP A 97 4.42 -12.86 6.39
N ILE A 98 3.71 -11.76 6.08
CA ILE A 98 3.65 -11.17 4.74
C ILE A 98 5.02 -10.64 4.31
N ILE A 99 5.67 -9.85 5.15
CA ILE A 99 6.98 -9.28 4.83
C ILE A 99 7.99 -10.41 4.62
N GLU A 100 8.00 -11.43 5.47
CA GLU A 100 8.88 -12.59 5.33
C GLU A 100 8.63 -13.35 4.02
N ARG A 101 7.37 -13.58 3.66
CA ARG A 101 6.99 -14.24 2.41
C ARG A 101 7.45 -13.46 1.18
N ASP A 102 7.19 -12.14 1.17
CA ASP A 102 7.27 -11.31 -0.02
C ASP A 102 8.55 -10.47 -0.10
N TYR A 103 9.43 -10.56 0.89
CA TYR A 103 10.67 -9.80 0.98
C TYR A 103 11.52 -9.83 -0.30
N ASN A 104 11.58 -10.96 -0.97
CA ASN A 104 12.42 -11.19 -2.15
C ASN A 104 11.78 -10.74 -3.47
N HIS A 105 10.61 -10.11 -3.45
CA HIS A 105 9.98 -9.54 -4.64
C HIS A 105 10.42 -8.08 -4.86
N PRO A 106 11.30 -7.80 -5.86
CA PRO A 106 11.79 -6.44 -6.12
C PRO A 106 10.70 -5.49 -6.64
N CYS A 107 9.58 -6.00 -7.13
CA CYS A 107 8.43 -5.17 -7.52
C CYS A 107 7.81 -4.43 -6.33
N ILE A 108 7.87 -4.98 -5.12
CA ILE A 108 7.35 -4.31 -3.93
C ILE A 108 8.31 -3.19 -3.55
N VAL A 109 7.82 -1.97 -3.52
CA VAL A 109 8.61 -0.77 -3.22
C VAL A 109 8.13 -0.02 -1.98
N VAL A 110 6.93 -0.31 -1.50
CA VAL A 110 6.32 0.26 -0.29
C VAL A 110 5.55 -0.83 0.45
N TRP A 111 5.66 -0.83 1.78
CA TRP A 111 4.77 -1.53 2.68
C TRP A 111 3.73 -0.54 3.21
N ASP A 112 2.46 -0.77 2.87
CA ASP A 112 1.31 0.07 3.18
C ASP A 112 0.51 -0.58 4.31
N MET A 113 0.78 -0.16 5.57
CA MET A 113 0.40 -0.92 6.77
C MET A 113 -1.09 -0.83 7.11
N LEU A 114 -1.65 0.38 7.17
CA LEU A 114 -3.06 0.65 7.49
C LEU A 114 -3.65 1.54 6.40
N ASN A 115 -4.94 1.39 6.14
CA ASN A 115 -5.68 2.22 5.19
C ASN A 115 -6.74 3.05 5.90
N GLU A 116 -6.72 4.37 5.69
CA GLU A 116 -7.77 5.32 6.09
C GLU A 116 -8.22 5.18 7.56
N SER A 117 -7.28 4.90 8.45
CA SER A 117 -7.52 4.70 9.89
C SER A 117 -8.48 3.54 10.24
N TRP A 118 -8.78 2.62 9.30
CA TRP A 118 -9.53 1.41 9.63
C TRP A 118 -8.80 0.61 10.70
N GLY A 119 -9.55 0.17 11.71
CA GLY A 119 -9.00 -0.49 12.89
C GLY A 119 -8.41 0.43 13.96
N VAL A 120 -8.04 1.66 13.59
CA VAL A 120 -7.47 2.69 14.49
C VAL A 120 -8.23 4.01 14.37
N THR A 121 -9.54 3.94 14.37
CA THR A 121 -10.45 5.06 14.06
C THR A 121 -10.33 6.27 14.99
N GLN A 122 -9.65 6.15 16.11
CA GLN A 122 -9.39 7.24 17.08
C GLN A 122 -7.91 7.66 17.09
N ILE A 123 -7.16 7.35 16.05
CA ILE A 123 -5.71 7.61 15.97
C ILE A 123 -5.36 9.08 16.21
N TYR A 124 -6.22 10.03 15.85
CA TYR A 124 -5.98 11.46 16.02
C TYR A 124 -5.88 11.90 17.50
N GLU A 125 -6.51 11.18 18.44
CA GLU A 125 -6.50 11.51 19.86
C GLU A 125 -6.03 10.37 20.78
N ASN A 126 -6.17 9.11 20.35
CA ASN A 126 -5.88 7.94 21.17
C ASN A 126 -4.41 7.54 21.10
N LYS A 127 -3.67 7.77 22.21
CA LYS A 127 -2.23 7.48 22.31
C LYS A 127 -1.88 6.01 22.10
N GLN A 128 -2.78 5.08 22.46
CA GLN A 128 -2.56 3.65 22.23
C GLN A 128 -2.59 3.32 20.74
N GLN A 129 -3.56 3.86 20.00
CA GLN A 129 -3.66 3.67 18.56
C GLN A 129 -2.51 4.34 17.81
N GLN A 130 -2.06 5.53 18.26
CA GLN A 130 -0.87 6.21 17.74
C GLN A 130 0.39 5.36 17.95
N ALA A 131 0.55 4.81 19.15
CA ALA A 131 1.68 3.93 19.46
C ALA A 131 1.65 2.64 18.63
N PHE A 132 0.46 2.06 18.43
CA PHE A 132 0.28 0.88 17.59
C PHE A 132 0.65 1.17 16.12
N ALA A 133 0.13 2.22 15.49
CA ALA A 133 0.49 2.59 14.12
C ALA A 133 2.00 2.85 13.97
N SER A 134 2.61 3.52 14.95
CA SER A 134 4.07 3.71 14.99
C SER A 134 4.83 2.40 15.15
N SER A 135 4.31 1.45 15.95
CA SER A 135 4.95 0.15 16.14
C SER A 135 4.96 -0.69 14.86
N LEU A 136 3.91 -0.63 14.04
CA LEU A 136 3.86 -1.27 12.73
C LEU A 136 4.95 -0.73 11.79
N TYR A 137 5.14 0.59 11.77
CA TYR A 137 6.23 1.21 11.01
C TYR A 137 7.59 0.67 11.44
N TYR A 138 7.89 0.71 12.74
CA TYR A 138 9.18 0.25 13.24
C TYR A 138 9.37 -1.26 13.09
N MET A 139 8.32 -2.05 13.22
CA MET A 139 8.34 -3.47 12.95
C MET A 139 8.71 -3.74 11.49
N ALA A 140 8.02 -3.10 10.53
CA ALA A 140 8.34 -3.25 9.12
C ALA A 140 9.79 -2.83 8.82
N LYS A 141 10.28 -1.71 9.39
CA LYS A 141 11.67 -1.27 9.26
C LYS A 141 12.68 -2.22 9.91
N ALA A 142 12.30 -2.95 10.94
CA ALA A 142 13.17 -3.97 11.56
C ALA A 142 13.37 -5.19 10.65
N TYR A 143 12.34 -5.53 9.87
CA TYR A 143 12.40 -6.61 8.87
C TYR A 143 13.01 -6.15 7.54
N ASP A 144 12.67 -4.93 7.09
CA ASP A 144 13.07 -4.40 5.79
C ASP A 144 13.45 -2.92 5.87
N GLN A 145 14.75 -2.65 5.87
CA GLN A 145 15.29 -1.28 5.86
C GLN A 145 15.36 -0.66 4.46
N THR A 146 15.06 -1.43 3.42
CA THR A 146 15.28 -1.01 2.03
C THR A 146 14.05 -0.36 1.42
N ARG A 147 12.85 -0.76 1.85
CA ARG A 147 11.58 -0.26 1.31
C ARG A 147 11.01 0.88 2.17
N LEU A 148 10.22 1.71 1.52
CA LEU A 148 9.46 2.73 2.22
C LEU A 148 8.27 2.10 2.94
N VAL A 149 7.85 2.73 4.05
CA VAL A 149 6.72 2.27 4.87
C VAL A 149 5.75 3.42 5.07
N ILE A 150 4.48 3.16 4.81
CA ILE A 150 3.36 4.03 5.14
C ILE A 150 2.64 3.40 6.32
N SER A 151 2.56 4.10 7.45
CA SER A 151 1.92 3.56 8.65
C SER A 151 0.40 3.59 8.58
N ASN A 152 -0.17 4.58 7.90
CA ASN A 152 -1.62 4.76 7.70
C ASN A 152 -1.85 5.58 6.44
N ASP A 153 -2.29 4.96 5.35
CA ASP A 153 -2.42 5.61 4.06
C ASP A 153 -3.70 6.45 3.98
N GLY A 154 -3.56 7.68 3.57
CA GLY A 154 -4.66 8.60 3.25
C GLY A 154 -5.13 9.51 4.36
N TRP A 155 -5.05 9.11 5.62
CA TRP A 155 -5.51 9.87 6.79
C TRP A 155 -4.37 10.18 7.76
N GLU A 156 -4.70 10.37 9.05
CA GLU A 156 -3.74 10.76 10.07
C GLU A 156 -2.60 9.76 10.21
N MET A 157 -1.39 10.25 10.11
CA MET A 157 -0.17 9.45 10.23
C MET A 157 0.63 9.83 11.46
N CYS A 158 1.24 8.82 12.08
CA CYS A 158 2.25 9.01 13.11
C CYS A 158 3.66 8.97 12.49
N GLN A 159 4.36 7.87 12.62
CA GLN A 159 5.66 7.67 11.97
C GLN A 159 5.45 7.09 10.57
N THR A 160 6.01 7.72 9.53
CA THR A 160 5.86 7.29 8.14
C THR A 160 7.01 7.80 7.27
N ASP A 161 7.33 7.10 6.18
CA ASP A 161 8.28 7.57 5.17
C ASP A 161 7.61 8.44 4.10
N ILE A 162 6.30 8.24 3.86
CA ILE A 162 5.52 8.94 2.84
C ILE A 162 4.31 9.57 3.53
N CYS A 163 4.08 10.86 3.29
CA CYS A 163 2.82 11.51 3.65
C CYS A 163 1.84 11.30 2.49
N ALA A 164 0.88 10.41 2.69
CA ALA A 164 -0.15 10.09 1.72
C ALA A 164 -1.47 10.79 2.10
N VAL A 165 -2.18 11.28 1.10
CA VAL A 165 -3.48 11.92 1.28
C VAL A 165 -4.46 11.33 0.28
N HIS A 166 -5.59 10.80 0.76
CA HIS A 166 -6.68 10.38 -0.09
C HIS A 166 -7.62 11.56 -0.36
N SER A 167 -7.98 11.73 -1.61
CA SER A 167 -8.97 12.72 -2.03
C SER A 167 -10.08 12.05 -2.80
N TYR A 168 -11.31 12.28 -2.36
CA TYR A 168 -12.53 11.81 -3.02
C TYR A 168 -13.22 12.92 -3.83
N MET A 169 -12.49 14.01 -4.08
CA MET A 169 -13.00 15.11 -4.89
C MET A 169 -12.75 14.82 -6.36
N HIS A 170 -13.79 14.91 -7.18
CA HIS A 170 -13.74 14.61 -8.59
C HIS A 170 -14.11 15.83 -9.45
N GLY A 171 -13.51 15.90 -10.66
CA GLY A 171 -13.74 16.91 -11.67
C GLY A 171 -13.03 18.25 -11.39
N GLU A 172 -13.17 19.21 -12.30
CA GLU A 172 -12.45 20.49 -12.28
C GLU A 172 -12.56 21.28 -10.95
N LYS A 173 -13.73 21.24 -10.30
CA LYS A 173 -13.92 21.89 -8.99
C LYS A 173 -13.18 21.16 -7.87
N GLY A 174 -13.04 19.85 -7.98
CA GLY A 174 -12.27 19.04 -7.04
C GLY A 174 -10.78 19.35 -7.13
N ASP A 175 -10.25 19.38 -8.32
CA ASP A 175 -8.83 19.66 -8.58
C ASP A 175 -8.42 21.06 -8.07
N THR A 176 -9.25 22.07 -8.32
CA THR A 176 -9.02 23.44 -7.83
C THR A 176 -9.04 23.51 -6.29
N ALA A 177 -9.99 22.83 -5.66
CA ALA A 177 -10.07 22.82 -4.19
C ALA A 177 -8.93 22.03 -3.53
N GLN A 178 -8.36 21.05 -4.21
CA GLN A 178 -7.17 20.31 -3.76
C GLN A 178 -5.92 21.19 -3.81
N HIS A 179 -5.68 21.89 -4.89
CA HIS A 179 -4.55 22.83 -5.01
C HIS A 179 -4.56 23.86 -3.90
N LEU A 180 -5.71 24.45 -3.59
CA LEU A 180 -5.86 25.45 -2.51
C LEU A 180 -5.64 24.89 -1.08
N ARG A 181 -5.58 23.58 -0.89
CA ARG A 181 -5.30 22.98 0.43
C ARG A 181 -3.84 22.66 0.68
N PHE A 182 -3.01 22.63 -0.37
CA PHE A 182 -1.60 22.24 -0.29
C PHE A 182 -0.63 23.40 -0.63
N GLU A 183 -1.15 24.58 -0.95
CA GLU A 183 -0.40 25.85 -1.00
C GLU A 183 -0.35 26.53 0.37
#